data_96937dce3c5988f21741d439dfd5c12d
#
_entry.id   96937dce3c5988f21741d439dfd5c12d
#
_cell.length_a   1.000
_cell.length_b   1.000
_cell.length_c   1.000
_cell.angle_alpha   90.00
_cell.angle_beta   90.00
_cell.angle_gamma   90.00
#
_symmetry.space_group_name_H-M   'P 1'
#
loop_
_entity.id
_entity.type
_entity.pdbx_description
1 polymer ?
#
loop_
_entity_poly.entity_id
_entity_poly.type
_entity_poly.pdbx_seq_one_letter_code
_entity_poly.pdbx_strand_id
1 'polypeptide(L)'
;PSGSTERTKSDSFHTFVVMDLMNGTEEHFQHTIKEELTISGAGIHTGQAVTMRLKPAEPNTGIQFQRIDLPEKTIIKADVDNVVETNRSTTLESNGARVSTIEHLMAALVGMQIDNILIELDGEEVPILDGSSEPFVQELKKVGTLKQNTPKIYYEIKHNITFIDEDKKVEMVALPYHDYRINTLIDFNSPVLGTQHADMKNIAVFNDQIASSRTFCFFHELEALLNNNLI
;
A
#
# COMPACT_ATOMS: atom_id res chain seq x y z
N PRO A 1 -39.58 4.19 9.95
CA PRO A 1 -38.89 5.10 10.81
C PRO A 1 -37.41 5.09 10.42
N SER A 2 -36.98 6.20 9.82
CA SER A 2 -35.66 6.52 9.37
C SER A 2 -34.74 6.74 10.57
N GLY A 3 -33.75 5.88 10.73
CA GLY A 3 -32.62 6.11 11.64
C GLY A 3 -31.45 6.65 10.85
N SER A 4 -31.35 7.96 10.81
CA SER A 4 -30.14 8.66 10.35
C SER A 4 -29.03 8.46 11.39
N THR A 5 -28.00 7.69 11.07
CA THR A 5 -26.75 7.67 11.82
C THR A 5 -26.00 8.95 11.48
N GLU A 6 -26.06 9.92 12.37
CA GLU A 6 -25.20 11.09 12.37
C GLU A 6 -23.74 10.61 12.52
N ARG A 7 -22.93 10.86 11.50
CA ARG A 7 -21.47 10.85 11.62
C ARG A 7 -21.09 11.98 12.55
N THR A 8 -20.69 11.68 13.77
CA THR A 8 -20.03 12.62 14.66
C THR A 8 -18.71 13.07 14.01
N LYS A 9 -18.68 14.35 13.66
CA LYS A 9 -17.47 15.04 13.20
C LYS A 9 -16.46 15.09 14.34
N SER A 10 -15.20 14.82 13.95
CA SER A 10 -13.99 15.38 14.53
C SER A 10 -13.63 14.93 15.94
N ASP A 11 -13.03 13.75 16.02
CA ASP A 11 -11.89 13.69 16.92
C ASP A 11 -10.65 14.04 16.10
N SER A 12 -10.06 15.19 16.42
CA SER A 12 -8.82 15.65 15.83
C SER A 12 -7.73 14.62 16.11
N PHE A 13 -7.30 13.91 15.07
CA PHE A 13 -6.15 13.02 15.14
C PHE A 13 -4.92 13.87 15.48
N HIS A 14 -4.45 13.76 16.70
CA HIS A 14 -3.22 14.41 17.12
C HIS A 14 -2.07 13.55 16.62
N THR A 15 -1.38 14.02 15.61
CA THR A 15 -0.10 13.47 15.17
C THR A 15 0.91 13.73 16.28
N PHE A 16 1.30 12.69 17.02
CA PHE A 16 2.35 12.77 18.00
C PHE A 16 3.69 12.40 17.38
N VAL A 17 4.62 13.33 17.39
CA VAL A 17 6.04 13.01 17.20
C VAL A 17 6.50 12.32 18.46
N VAL A 18 6.61 11.01 18.45
CA VAL A 18 7.24 10.28 19.56
C VAL A 18 8.73 10.48 19.41
N MET A 19 9.28 11.48 20.11
CA MET A 19 10.70 11.54 20.39
C MET A 19 10.97 10.54 21.54
N ASP A 20 11.11 9.27 21.20
CA ASP A 20 11.69 8.35 22.16
C ASP A 20 13.19 8.59 22.21
N LEU A 21 13.69 8.91 23.41
CA LEU A 21 15.11 9.18 23.71
C LEU A 21 15.96 7.90 23.70
N MET A 22 15.56 6.89 22.98
CA MET A 22 16.28 5.63 22.81
C MET A 22 17.16 5.70 21.57
N ASN A 23 18.42 6.05 21.75
CA ASN A 23 19.57 5.79 20.86
C ASN A 23 19.27 5.91 19.35
N GLY A 24 19.68 7.04 18.74
CA GLY A 24 19.55 7.38 17.33
C GLY A 24 19.91 6.27 16.34
N THR A 25 19.02 5.33 16.16
CA THR A 25 19.07 4.36 15.07
C THR A 25 18.52 4.98 13.80
N GLU A 26 19.03 4.58 12.64
CA GLU A 26 18.58 5.11 11.33
C GLU A 26 17.08 4.92 11.06
N GLU A 27 16.44 4.04 11.82
CA GLU A 27 15.01 3.69 11.71
C GLU A 27 14.05 4.83 12.09
N HIS A 28 14.54 5.84 12.84
CA HIS A 28 13.72 6.97 13.31
C HIS A 28 13.70 8.18 12.37
N PHE A 29 14.33 8.09 11.22
CA PHE A 29 14.34 9.16 10.23
C PHE A 29 13.58 8.77 8.97
N GLN A 30 13.01 9.77 8.30
CA GLN A 30 12.35 9.57 7.02
C GLN A 30 13.37 9.19 5.94
N HIS A 31 12.89 8.46 4.94
CA HIS A 31 13.68 8.05 3.78
C HIS A 31 12.96 8.34 2.48
N THR A 32 13.76 8.60 1.46
CA THR A 32 13.36 8.61 0.04
C THR A 32 14.31 7.72 -0.75
N ILE A 33 14.11 7.58 -2.05
CA ILE A 33 15.07 6.90 -2.95
C ILE A 33 16.23 7.83 -3.28
N LYS A 34 17.42 7.28 -3.57
CA LYS A 34 18.62 8.09 -3.92
C LYS A 34 18.55 8.66 -5.31
N GLU A 35 18.03 7.89 -6.26
CA GLU A 35 18.00 8.24 -7.67
C GLU A 35 16.64 7.88 -8.26
N GLU A 36 16.28 8.55 -9.34
CA GLU A 36 15.08 8.25 -10.11
C GLU A 36 15.20 6.85 -10.75
N LEU A 37 14.10 6.12 -10.80
CA LEU A 37 14.02 4.85 -11.51
C LEU A 37 12.74 4.77 -12.34
N THR A 38 12.79 3.97 -13.41
CA THR A 38 11.64 3.76 -14.30
C THR A 38 11.32 2.27 -14.36
N ILE A 39 10.04 1.95 -14.20
CA ILE A 39 9.50 0.60 -14.30
C ILE A 39 8.39 0.63 -15.34
N SER A 40 8.41 -0.30 -16.30
CA SER A 40 7.37 -0.44 -17.31
C SER A 40 6.77 -1.84 -17.26
N GLY A 41 5.49 -1.93 -17.57
CA GLY A 41 4.77 -3.21 -17.60
C GLY A 41 3.35 -3.00 -18.12
N ALA A 42 2.46 -3.92 -17.80
CA ALA A 42 1.04 -3.83 -18.14
C ALA A 42 0.19 -3.86 -16.85
N GLY A 43 -0.94 -3.17 -16.87
CA GLY A 43 -1.98 -3.29 -15.85
C GLY A 43 -2.64 -4.67 -15.92
N ILE A 44 -3.02 -5.23 -14.79
CA ILE A 44 -3.72 -6.54 -14.77
C ILE A 44 -5.18 -6.41 -15.22
N HIS A 45 -5.83 -5.28 -14.88
CA HIS A 45 -7.25 -5.05 -15.20
C HIS A 45 -7.44 -4.35 -16.54
N THR A 46 -6.56 -3.40 -16.87
CA THR A 46 -6.65 -2.65 -18.12
C THR A 46 -5.97 -3.36 -19.30
N GLY A 47 -4.99 -4.25 -19.02
CA GLY A 47 -4.15 -4.85 -20.06
C GLY A 47 -3.26 -3.84 -20.79
N GLN A 48 -3.28 -2.56 -20.39
CA GLN A 48 -2.55 -1.50 -21.07
C GLN A 48 -1.11 -1.41 -20.62
N ALA A 49 -0.22 -1.10 -21.54
CA ALA A 49 1.16 -0.79 -21.20
C ALA A 49 1.21 0.54 -20.43
N VAL A 50 1.98 0.55 -19.36
CA VAL A 50 2.18 1.70 -18.50
C VAL A 50 3.65 1.84 -18.15
N THR A 51 4.12 3.09 -18.11
CA THR A 51 5.44 3.46 -17.63
C THR A 51 5.28 4.26 -16.34
N MET A 52 5.92 3.78 -15.31
CA MET A 52 5.93 4.39 -13.99
C MET A 52 7.33 4.89 -13.68
N ARG A 53 7.43 6.17 -13.28
CA ARG A 53 8.68 6.80 -12.89
C ARG A 53 8.63 7.19 -11.42
N LEU A 54 9.55 6.65 -10.63
CA LEU A 54 9.68 6.91 -9.21
C LEU A 54 10.79 7.95 -9.00
N LYS A 55 10.49 9.02 -8.27
CA LYS A 55 11.39 10.14 -8.04
C LYS A 55 11.57 10.40 -6.55
N PRO A 56 12.79 10.79 -6.12
CA PRO A 56 12.98 11.30 -4.77
C PRO A 56 12.01 12.44 -4.46
N ALA A 57 11.54 12.50 -3.22
CA ALA A 57 10.66 13.56 -2.77
C ALA A 57 11.14 14.17 -1.45
N GLU A 58 10.74 15.42 -1.20
CA GLU A 58 11.12 16.17 0.00
C GLU A 58 10.52 15.54 1.27
N PRO A 59 11.14 15.74 2.43
CA PRO A 59 10.60 15.30 3.71
C PRO A 59 9.15 15.78 3.93
N ASN A 60 8.35 14.94 4.59
CA ASN A 60 6.95 15.20 4.93
C ASN A 60 5.98 15.29 3.72
N THR A 61 6.42 14.91 2.53
CA THR A 61 5.51 14.87 1.36
C THR A 61 4.66 13.60 1.34
N GLY A 62 5.14 12.51 1.95
CA GLY A 62 4.51 11.22 1.89
C GLY A 62 4.64 10.56 0.51
N ILE A 63 3.90 9.50 0.30
CA ILE A 63 3.82 8.80 -0.99
C ILE A 63 2.78 9.52 -1.85
N GLN A 64 3.17 9.93 -3.05
CA GLN A 64 2.33 10.69 -3.96
C GLN A 64 2.35 10.06 -5.35
N PHE A 65 1.17 9.97 -5.96
CA PHE A 65 1.00 9.57 -7.35
C PHE A 65 0.67 10.79 -8.21
N GLN A 66 1.13 10.77 -9.46
CA GLN A 66 0.81 11.81 -10.44
C GLN A 66 0.55 11.19 -11.82
N ARG A 67 -0.61 11.48 -12.40
CA ARG A 67 -0.98 11.08 -13.76
C ARG A 67 -0.41 12.09 -14.75
N ILE A 68 0.70 11.72 -15.41
CA ILE A 68 1.40 12.62 -16.35
C ILE A 68 0.77 12.64 -17.76
N ASP A 69 -0.09 11.69 -18.06
CA ASP A 69 -0.90 11.62 -19.28
C ASP A 69 -2.12 12.57 -19.24
N LEU A 70 -2.49 13.06 -18.05
CA LEU A 70 -3.58 14.03 -17.88
C LEU A 70 -3.06 15.47 -17.91
N PRO A 71 -3.83 16.41 -18.48
CA PRO A 71 -3.40 17.80 -18.62
C PRO A 71 -3.05 18.48 -17.30
N GLU A 72 -3.87 18.27 -16.26
CA GLU A 72 -3.73 18.92 -14.97
C GLU A 72 -2.58 18.39 -14.12
N LYS A 73 -2.06 17.18 -14.45
CA LYS A 73 -1.01 16.50 -13.67
C LYS A 73 -1.28 16.51 -12.17
N THR A 74 -2.52 16.16 -11.82
CA THR A 74 -3.01 16.18 -10.44
C THR A 74 -2.18 15.25 -9.56
N ILE A 75 -1.81 15.75 -8.36
CA ILE A 75 -1.20 14.93 -7.31
C ILE A 75 -2.30 14.21 -6.53
N ILE A 76 -2.13 12.91 -6.39
CA ILE A 76 -2.98 12.02 -5.60
C ILE A 76 -2.14 11.50 -4.45
N LYS A 77 -2.42 11.92 -3.22
CA LYS A 77 -1.72 11.40 -2.04
C LYS A 77 -2.18 9.98 -1.75
N ALA A 78 -1.23 9.11 -1.40
CA ALA A 78 -1.55 7.77 -0.88
C ALA A 78 -2.06 7.89 0.56
N ASP A 79 -3.30 8.31 0.67
CA ASP A 79 -4.04 8.52 1.91
C ASP A 79 -5.34 7.73 1.84
N VAL A 80 -5.78 7.18 2.99
CA VAL A 80 -7.02 6.41 3.10
C VAL A 80 -8.25 7.24 2.68
N ASP A 81 -8.22 8.55 2.89
CA ASP A 81 -9.31 9.46 2.50
C ASP A 81 -9.47 9.59 0.98
N ASN A 82 -8.45 9.23 0.20
CA ASN A 82 -8.48 9.20 -1.26
C ASN A 82 -8.85 7.83 -1.84
N VAL A 83 -9.06 6.80 -1.01
CA VAL A 83 -9.48 5.47 -1.47
C VAL A 83 -10.94 5.52 -1.89
N VAL A 84 -11.21 5.23 -3.16
CA VAL A 84 -12.57 5.26 -3.74
C VAL A 84 -13.09 3.87 -4.09
N GLU A 85 -12.20 2.89 -4.27
CA GLU A 85 -12.57 1.54 -4.63
C GLU A 85 -11.56 0.53 -4.07
N THR A 86 -12.09 -0.64 -3.65
CA THR A 86 -11.29 -1.78 -3.15
C THR A 86 -11.73 -3.11 -3.77
N ASN A 87 -12.39 -3.06 -4.92
CA ASN A 87 -12.87 -4.25 -5.60
C ASN A 87 -11.73 -4.89 -6.41
N ARG A 88 -11.08 -5.90 -5.83
CA ARG A 88 -9.89 -6.63 -6.33
C ARG A 88 -8.63 -5.78 -6.57
N SER A 89 -8.71 -4.49 -6.36
CA SER A 89 -7.57 -3.57 -6.37
C SER A 89 -7.88 -2.36 -5.51
N THR A 90 -6.85 -1.70 -5.02
CA THR A 90 -7.01 -0.43 -4.32
C THR A 90 -6.85 0.71 -5.30
N THR A 91 -7.90 1.55 -5.40
CA THR A 91 -7.92 2.74 -6.27
C THR A 91 -7.95 4.02 -5.44
N LEU A 92 -7.03 4.92 -5.74
CA LEU A 92 -7.01 6.29 -5.22
C LEU A 92 -7.58 7.26 -6.25
N GLU A 93 -8.28 8.28 -5.77
CA GLU A 93 -8.78 9.37 -6.62
C GLU A 93 -8.58 10.73 -5.96
N SER A 94 -8.22 11.73 -6.75
CA SER A 94 -8.22 13.14 -6.36
C SER A 94 -8.52 14.01 -7.58
N ASN A 95 -9.50 14.91 -7.46
CA ASN A 95 -9.90 15.84 -8.53
C ASN A 95 -10.11 15.16 -9.90
N GLY A 96 -10.72 13.98 -9.91
CA GLY A 96 -11.02 13.22 -11.13
C GLY A 96 -9.84 12.45 -11.73
N ALA A 97 -8.64 12.57 -11.18
CA ALA A 97 -7.51 11.72 -11.54
C ALA A 97 -7.51 10.46 -10.66
N ARG A 98 -7.33 9.28 -11.29
CA ARG A 98 -7.38 7.98 -10.61
C ARG A 98 -6.09 7.19 -10.84
N VAL A 99 -5.68 6.43 -9.82
CA VAL A 99 -4.63 5.42 -9.91
C VAL A 99 -5.09 4.15 -9.18
N SER A 100 -5.02 3.02 -9.85
CA SER A 100 -5.48 1.71 -9.35
C SER A 100 -4.33 0.71 -9.19
N THR A 101 -4.61 -0.42 -8.52
CA THR A 101 -3.69 -1.55 -8.31
C THR A 101 -2.39 -1.14 -7.61
N ILE A 102 -2.52 -0.27 -6.60
CA ILE A 102 -1.37 0.32 -5.89
C ILE A 102 -0.77 -0.59 -4.83
N GLU A 103 -1.48 -1.63 -4.37
CA GLU A 103 -1.18 -2.43 -3.18
C GLU A 103 0.21 -3.08 -3.19
N HIS A 104 0.66 -3.64 -4.31
CA HIS A 104 1.95 -4.31 -4.42
C HIS A 104 3.13 -3.33 -4.34
N LEU A 105 2.98 -2.18 -5.00
CA LEU A 105 3.95 -1.09 -4.91
C LEU A 105 3.97 -0.48 -3.51
N MET A 106 2.81 -0.21 -2.91
CA MET A 106 2.72 0.32 -1.55
C MET A 106 3.37 -0.61 -0.53
N ALA A 107 3.16 -1.93 -0.67
CA ALA A 107 3.81 -2.93 0.18
C ALA A 107 5.35 -2.90 0.02
N ALA A 108 5.86 -2.77 -1.22
CA ALA A 108 7.30 -2.64 -1.47
C ALA A 108 7.88 -1.37 -0.83
N LEU A 109 7.20 -0.22 -0.97
CA LEU A 109 7.64 1.05 -0.39
C LEU A 109 7.70 0.98 1.15
N VAL A 110 6.66 0.42 1.78
CA VAL A 110 6.63 0.20 3.24
C VAL A 110 7.72 -0.78 3.66
N GLY A 111 7.88 -1.90 2.96
CA GLY A 111 8.91 -2.90 3.23
C GLY A 111 10.34 -2.37 3.08
N MET A 112 10.55 -1.41 2.18
CA MET A 112 11.81 -0.70 1.99
C MET A 112 11.93 0.55 2.87
N GLN A 113 10.93 0.80 3.72
CA GLN A 113 10.86 1.94 4.65
C GLN A 113 10.99 3.31 3.97
N ILE A 114 10.44 3.46 2.75
CA ILE A 114 10.41 4.70 2.00
C ILE A 114 9.19 5.52 2.44
N ASP A 115 9.42 6.69 2.97
CA ASP A 115 8.38 7.59 3.50
C ASP A 115 7.93 8.63 2.47
N ASN A 116 8.86 9.11 1.63
CA ASN A 116 8.61 10.22 0.70
C ASN A 116 9.02 9.83 -0.72
N ILE A 117 8.08 9.86 -1.65
CA ILE A 117 8.33 9.52 -3.04
C ILE A 117 7.25 10.12 -3.95
N LEU A 118 7.63 10.59 -5.12
CA LEU A 118 6.72 10.96 -6.20
C LEU A 118 6.72 9.87 -7.26
N ILE A 119 5.54 9.36 -7.60
CA ILE A 119 5.32 8.28 -8.56
C ILE A 119 4.52 8.84 -9.73
N GLU A 120 5.18 9.08 -10.84
CA GLU A 120 4.56 9.52 -12.10
C GLU A 120 4.12 8.30 -12.93
N LEU A 121 2.89 8.31 -13.46
CA LEU A 121 2.37 7.28 -14.36
C LEU A 121 1.81 7.89 -15.63
N ASP A 122 2.05 7.26 -16.77
CA ASP A 122 1.43 7.59 -18.06
C ASP A 122 0.14 6.80 -18.33
N GLY A 123 -0.44 6.15 -17.31
CA GLY A 123 -1.67 5.39 -17.34
C GLY A 123 -2.33 5.34 -15.94
N GLU A 124 -3.54 4.79 -15.87
CA GLU A 124 -4.31 4.79 -14.62
C GLU A 124 -4.02 3.60 -13.69
N GLU A 125 -3.25 2.62 -14.14
CA GLU A 125 -3.00 1.41 -13.36
C GLU A 125 -1.51 1.19 -13.14
N VAL A 126 -1.11 0.86 -11.92
CA VAL A 126 0.26 0.45 -11.60
C VAL A 126 0.56 -0.89 -12.28
N PRO A 127 1.73 -1.07 -12.93
CA PRO A 127 2.06 -2.34 -13.60
C PRO A 127 2.08 -3.50 -12.62
N ILE A 128 1.40 -4.59 -12.96
CA ILE A 128 1.29 -5.77 -12.08
C ILE A 128 2.59 -6.57 -11.98
N LEU A 129 3.44 -6.49 -12.98
CA LEU A 129 4.70 -7.24 -13.11
C LEU A 129 4.47 -8.76 -12.98
N ASP A 130 5.04 -9.39 -11.95
CA ASP A 130 4.86 -10.82 -11.69
C ASP A 130 3.74 -11.15 -10.68
N GLY A 131 2.98 -10.14 -10.26
CA GLY A 131 1.91 -10.27 -9.28
C GLY A 131 2.36 -10.26 -7.84
N SER A 132 3.60 -9.87 -7.56
CA SER A 132 4.16 -9.70 -6.21
C SER A 132 4.79 -8.33 -6.00
N SER A 133 5.26 -8.06 -4.78
CA SER A 133 6.05 -6.85 -4.47
C SER A 133 7.54 -7.01 -4.80
N GLU A 134 8.01 -8.24 -5.03
CA GLU A 134 9.43 -8.56 -5.22
C GLU A 134 10.11 -7.76 -6.36
N PRO A 135 9.52 -7.64 -7.57
CA PRO A 135 10.16 -6.87 -8.64
C PRO A 135 10.35 -5.39 -8.27
N PHE A 136 9.38 -4.78 -7.57
CA PHE A 136 9.52 -3.39 -7.09
C PHE A 136 10.65 -3.28 -6.06
N VAL A 137 10.72 -4.22 -5.11
CA VAL A 137 11.80 -4.27 -4.12
C VAL A 137 13.16 -4.39 -4.79
N GLN A 138 13.28 -5.22 -5.83
CA GLN A 138 14.54 -5.40 -6.56
C GLN A 138 14.99 -4.11 -7.26
N GLU A 139 14.08 -3.39 -7.90
CA GLU A 139 14.40 -2.12 -8.54
C GLU A 139 14.74 -1.03 -7.51
N LEU A 140 14.00 -0.95 -6.41
CA LEU A 140 14.28 -0.01 -5.32
C LEU A 140 15.64 -0.30 -4.64
N LYS A 141 16.03 -1.57 -4.48
CA LYS A 141 17.35 -1.96 -3.96
C LYS A 141 18.49 -1.47 -4.86
N LYS A 142 18.32 -1.46 -6.19
CA LYS A 142 19.36 -1.01 -7.13
C LYS A 142 19.70 0.47 -6.96
N VAL A 143 18.68 1.32 -6.79
CA VAL A 143 18.88 2.77 -6.61
C VAL A 143 19.19 3.13 -5.16
N GLY A 144 18.79 2.29 -4.21
CA GLY A 144 19.00 2.48 -2.77
C GLY A 144 18.15 3.59 -2.18
N THR A 145 18.19 3.68 -0.84
CA THR A 145 17.45 4.69 -0.06
C THR A 145 18.36 5.80 0.44
N LEU A 146 17.81 7.00 0.57
CA LEU A 146 18.47 8.18 1.13
C LEU A 146 17.77 8.57 2.43
N LYS A 147 18.52 8.56 3.53
CA LYS A 147 18.06 9.08 4.82
C LYS A 147 17.90 10.59 4.74
N GLN A 148 16.77 11.09 5.20
CA GLN A 148 16.45 12.51 5.29
C GLN A 148 16.64 13.01 6.72
N ASN A 149 16.98 14.30 6.88
CA ASN A 149 17.20 14.88 8.21
C ASN A 149 15.88 15.34 8.87
N THR A 150 14.89 14.44 8.87
CA THR A 150 13.56 14.70 9.41
C THR A 150 13.08 13.45 10.14
N PRO A 151 12.61 13.57 11.40
CA PRO A 151 12.08 12.43 12.15
C PRO A 151 10.91 11.75 11.41
N LYS A 152 10.84 10.44 11.52
CA LYS A 152 9.70 9.65 11.04
C LYS A 152 8.47 9.94 11.91
N ILE A 153 7.30 10.01 11.28
CA ILE A 153 6.02 10.20 11.96
C ILE A 153 5.36 8.84 12.08
N TYR A 154 5.01 8.46 13.31
CA TYR A 154 4.33 7.21 13.60
C TYR A 154 2.90 7.45 14.05
N TYR A 155 2.01 6.56 13.62
CA TYR A 155 0.69 6.43 14.23
C TYR A 155 0.76 5.36 15.32
N GLU A 156 0.56 5.76 16.57
CA GLU A 156 0.57 4.86 17.71
C GLU A 156 -0.83 4.35 18.02
N ILE A 157 -0.99 3.03 18.05
CA ILE A 157 -2.23 2.39 18.48
C ILE A 157 -2.21 2.27 20.01
N LYS A 158 -3.06 3.05 20.70
CA LYS A 158 -3.11 3.10 22.16
C LYS A 158 -4.09 2.13 22.80
N HIS A 159 -5.09 1.69 22.04
CA HIS A 159 -6.15 0.79 22.50
C HIS A 159 -6.44 -0.24 21.42
N ASN A 160 -7.01 -1.38 21.83
CA ASN A 160 -7.46 -2.38 20.87
C ASN A 160 -8.54 -1.78 19.98
N ILE A 161 -8.37 -1.94 18.67
CA ILE A 161 -9.36 -1.55 17.65
C ILE A 161 -9.79 -2.83 16.95
N THR A 162 -11.09 -3.11 16.94
CA THR A 162 -11.66 -4.29 16.29
C THR A 162 -12.62 -3.87 15.21
N PHE A 163 -12.50 -4.48 14.04
CA PHE A 163 -13.44 -4.39 12.93
C PHE A 163 -13.94 -5.79 12.59
N ILE A 164 -15.25 -5.94 12.47
CA ILE A 164 -15.89 -7.21 12.11
C ILE A 164 -16.86 -6.96 10.96
N ASP A 165 -16.73 -7.73 9.89
CA ASP A 165 -17.69 -7.83 8.79
C ASP A 165 -18.26 -9.25 8.80
N GLU A 166 -19.44 -9.43 9.39
CA GLU A 166 -20.08 -10.73 9.54
C GLU A 166 -20.49 -11.33 8.19
N ASP A 167 -20.89 -10.51 7.22
CA ASP A 167 -21.32 -10.96 5.90
C ASP A 167 -20.16 -11.51 5.11
N LYS A 168 -19.00 -10.89 5.20
CA LYS A 168 -17.75 -11.35 4.55
C LYS A 168 -16.94 -12.30 5.41
N LYS A 169 -17.36 -12.53 6.68
CA LYS A 169 -16.60 -13.31 7.66
C LYS A 169 -15.16 -12.83 7.85
N VAL A 170 -15.00 -11.52 7.92
CA VAL A 170 -13.70 -10.86 8.12
C VAL A 170 -13.65 -10.26 9.51
N GLU A 171 -12.59 -10.53 10.23
CA GLU A 171 -12.24 -9.89 11.48
C GLU A 171 -10.85 -9.28 11.38
N MET A 172 -10.70 -8.02 11.79
CA MET A 172 -9.41 -7.32 11.87
C MET A 172 -9.27 -6.73 13.28
N VAL A 173 -8.12 -6.99 13.90
CA VAL A 173 -7.82 -6.45 15.24
C VAL A 173 -6.47 -5.75 15.19
N ALA A 174 -6.46 -4.47 15.56
CA ALA A 174 -5.23 -3.73 15.79
C ALA A 174 -4.97 -3.62 17.30
N LEU A 175 -3.77 -3.97 17.71
CA LEU A 175 -3.35 -4.02 19.12
C LEU A 175 -2.18 -3.07 19.37
N PRO A 176 -2.10 -2.44 20.57
CA PRO A 176 -0.90 -1.75 20.99
C PRO A 176 0.31 -2.70 20.97
N TYR A 177 1.36 -2.29 20.29
CA TYR A 177 2.59 -3.06 20.19
C TYR A 177 3.79 -2.11 19.99
N HIS A 178 4.97 -2.53 20.39
CA HIS A 178 6.19 -1.71 20.31
C HIS A 178 6.89 -1.76 18.95
N ASP A 179 6.35 -2.52 18.00
CA ASP A 179 6.91 -2.72 16.67
C ASP A 179 5.78 -2.92 15.64
N TYR A 180 6.12 -2.95 14.35
CA TYR A 180 5.17 -3.22 13.27
C TYR A 180 5.10 -4.73 12.99
N ARG A 181 4.00 -5.35 13.35
CA ARG A 181 3.75 -6.78 13.16
C ARG A 181 2.41 -7.02 12.48
N ILE A 182 2.39 -7.93 11.52
CA ILE A 182 1.15 -8.38 10.88
C ILE A 182 1.03 -9.90 11.04
N ASN A 183 -0.16 -10.34 11.42
CA ASN A 183 -0.53 -11.75 11.52
C ASN A 183 -1.81 -11.96 10.74
N THR A 184 -1.82 -12.90 9.80
CA THR A 184 -2.96 -13.14 8.91
C THR A 184 -3.31 -14.62 8.91
N LEU A 185 -4.60 -14.93 9.08
CA LEU A 185 -5.18 -16.24 8.92
C LEU A 185 -6.25 -16.17 7.84
N ILE A 186 -6.18 -17.04 6.84
CA ILE A 186 -7.16 -17.11 5.75
C ILE A 186 -7.65 -18.53 5.62
N ASP A 187 -8.96 -18.72 5.72
CA ASP A 187 -9.62 -19.94 5.29
C ASP A 187 -10.11 -19.78 3.85
N PHE A 188 -9.48 -20.49 2.94
CA PHE A 188 -9.80 -20.42 1.51
C PHE A 188 -11.06 -21.22 1.14
N ASN A 189 -11.69 -21.89 2.09
CA ASN A 189 -12.81 -22.82 1.84
C ASN A 189 -12.52 -23.78 0.67
N SER A 190 -11.30 -24.23 0.59
CA SER A 190 -10.76 -25.07 -0.49
C SER A 190 -10.14 -26.33 0.09
N PRO A 191 -10.49 -27.53 -0.41
CA PRO A 191 -9.89 -28.79 0.09
C PRO A 191 -8.39 -28.89 -0.23
N VAL A 192 -7.88 -28.08 -1.17
CA VAL A 192 -6.46 -28.06 -1.56
C VAL A 192 -5.69 -27.06 -0.72
N LEU A 193 -6.20 -25.83 -0.55
CA LEU A 193 -5.52 -24.77 0.18
C LEU A 193 -5.80 -24.79 1.68
N GLY A 194 -7.02 -25.19 2.09
CA GLY A 194 -7.43 -25.19 3.48
C GLY A 194 -7.30 -23.81 4.14
N THR A 195 -6.91 -23.82 5.41
CA THR A 195 -6.61 -22.63 6.17
C THR A 195 -5.11 -22.38 6.18
N GLN A 196 -4.68 -21.16 5.88
CA GLN A 196 -3.28 -20.75 5.85
C GLN A 196 -3.03 -19.57 6.77
N HIS A 197 -1.81 -19.50 7.29
CA HIS A 197 -1.35 -18.49 8.23
C HIS A 197 -0.05 -17.89 7.75
N ALA A 198 0.06 -16.55 7.84
CA ALA A 198 1.30 -15.82 7.62
C ALA A 198 1.55 -14.87 8.79
N ASP A 199 2.81 -14.78 9.21
CA ASP A 199 3.25 -13.92 10.31
C ASP A 199 4.46 -13.11 9.86
N MET A 200 4.30 -11.80 9.73
CA MET A 200 5.39 -10.85 9.57
C MET A 200 5.74 -10.28 10.94
N LYS A 201 6.80 -10.79 11.56
CA LYS A 201 7.20 -10.44 12.94
C LYS A 201 7.64 -9.00 13.12
N ASN A 202 8.22 -8.40 12.10
CA ASN A 202 8.61 -7.00 12.00
C ASN A 202 8.82 -6.65 10.53
N ILE A 203 8.98 -5.36 10.23
CA ILE A 203 9.12 -4.88 8.84
C ILE A 203 10.41 -5.36 8.15
N ALA A 204 11.48 -5.63 8.91
CA ALA A 204 12.78 -6.03 8.35
C ALA A 204 12.73 -7.38 7.61
N VAL A 205 11.80 -8.27 7.98
CA VAL A 205 11.65 -9.57 7.30
C VAL A 205 10.81 -9.50 6.01
N PHE A 206 10.20 -8.35 5.70
CA PHE A 206 9.31 -8.19 4.54
C PHE A 206 9.97 -8.63 3.24
N ASN A 207 11.17 -8.11 2.97
CA ASN A 207 11.87 -8.34 1.71
C ASN A 207 12.21 -9.81 1.45
N ASP A 208 12.44 -10.58 2.51
CA ASP A 208 12.90 -11.96 2.42
C ASP A 208 11.76 -12.98 2.55
N GLN A 209 10.66 -12.62 3.21
CA GLN A 209 9.60 -13.56 3.57
C GLN A 209 8.25 -13.25 2.94
N ILE A 210 7.98 -11.99 2.62
CA ILE A 210 6.65 -11.53 2.17
C ILE A 210 6.66 -11.03 0.74
N ALA A 211 7.68 -10.30 0.33
CA ALA A 211 7.72 -9.57 -0.95
C ALA A 211 7.43 -10.46 -2.18
N SER A 212 7.84 -11.73 -2.16
CA SER A 212 7.63 -12.69 -3.24
C SER A 212 6.23 -13.33 -3.27
N SER A 213 5.36 -13.00 -2.29
CA SER A 213 3.98 -13.51 -2.27
C SER A 213 3.18 -12.92 -3.41
N ARG A 214 2.59 -13.79 -4.25
CA ARG A 214 1.84 -13.39 -5.44
C ARG A 214 0.34 -13.35 -5.18
N THR A 215 -0.34 -12.42 -5.85
CA THR A 215 -1.79 -12.49 -6.00
C THR A 215 -2.18 -13.69 -6.86
N PHE A 216 -3.36 -14.25 -6.64
CA PHE A 216 -3.89 -15.36 -7.43
C PHE A 216 -5.42 -15.28 -7.51
N CYS A 217 -6.01 -16.06 -8.41
CA CYS A 217 -7.44 -16.34 -8.43
C CYS A 217 -7.67 -17.84 -8.59
N PHE A 218 -8.82 -18.33 -8.15
CA PHE A 218 -9.21 -19.71 -8.40
C PHE A 218 -9.67 -19.89 -9.83
N PHE A 219 -9.42 -21.07 -10.40
CA PHE A 219 -9.83 -21.39 -11.76
C PHE A 219 -11.35 -21.23 -11.97
N HIS A 220 -12.16 -21.57 -11.00
CA HIS A 220 -13.63 -21.40 -11.10
C HIS A 220 -14.10 -19.95 -11.04
N GLU A 221 -13.24 -19.00 -10.61
CA GLU A 221 -13.51 -17.57 -10.64
C GLU A 221 -13.11 -16.93 -11.98
N LEU A 222 -12.25 -17.61 -12.75
CA LEU A 222 -11.65 -17.07 -13.97
C LEU A 222 -12.71 -16.63 -15.00
N GLU A 223 -13.76 -17.44 -15.19
CA GLU A 223 -14.83 -17.11 -16.13
C GLU A 223 -15.58 -15.82 -15.70
N ALA A 224 -15.86 -15.69 -14.41
CA ALA A 224 -16.50 -14.48 -13.89
C ALA A 224 -15.58 -13.24 -14.01
N LEU A 225 -14.28 -13.41 -13.81
CA LEU A 225 -13.30 -12.34 -13.96
C LEU A 225 -13.18 -11.86 -15.39
N LEU A 226 -13.10 -12.79 -16.36
CA LEU A 226 -13.08 -12.49 -17.81
C LEU A 226 -14.35 -11.77 -18.24
N ASN A 227 -15.53 -12.24 -17.79
CA ASN A 227 -16.81 -11.63 -18.16
C ASN A 227 -16.98 -10.21 -17.60
N ASN A 228 -16.27 -9.86 -16.53
CA ASN A 228 -16.31 -8.52 -15.92
C ASN A 228 -15.10 -7.66 -16.28
N ASN A 229 -14.25 -8.08 -17.21
CA ASN A 229 -13.00 -7.40 -17.61
C ASN A 229 -12.08 -7.07 -16.40
N LEU A 230 -11.94 -8.03 -15.50
CA LEU A 230 -11.12 -7.90 -14.30
C LEU A 230 -9.75 -8.60 -14.41
N ILE A 231 -9.49 -9.21 -15.56
CA ILE A 231 -8.21 -9.80 -16.01
C ILE A 231 -8.18 -9.81 -17.53
#